data_ac5cdbbfed896fa7f6b3926318dc5711
#
_entry.id   ac5cdbbfed896fa7f6b3926318dc5711
#
_cell.length_a   1.000
_cell.length_b   1.000
_cell.length_c   1.000
_cell.angle_alpha   90.00
_cell.angle_beta   90.00
_cell.angle_gamma   90.00
#
_symmetry.space_group_name_H-M   'P 1'
#
loop_
_entity.id
_entity.type
_entity.pdbx_description
1 polymer ?
#
loop_
_entity_poly.entity_id
_entity_poly.type
_entity_poly.pdbx_seq_one_letter_code
_entity_poly.pdbx_strand_id
1 'polypeptide(L)'
;MHNAKANISAQELVHNVIPKLRATEKLVSDALLDMIKTTNDEEERNRRTLQQQEFELEVTMIRMNLDHLMERYAKEIQEVVDSADDRPGALLQLDQHERFAIESARQLYDRVQTIQTA
;
A
#
# COMPACT_ATOMS: atom_id res chain seq x y z
N MET A 1 19.40 0.75 13.65
CA MET A 1 18.97 0.46 12.96
C MET A 1 17.72 0.09 12.75
N HIS A 2 17.20 0.06 12.56
CA HIS A 2 16.31 -0.42 12.32
C HIS A 2 15.59 -0.60 11.36
N ASN A 3 14.99 -0.49 11.33
CA ASN A 3 15.00 -1.28 10.13
C ASN A 3 13.71 -2.01 9.91
N ALA A 4 13.39 -2.28 8.65
CA ALA A 4 12.24 -3.09 8.33
C ALA A 4 12.38 -4.47 8.97
N LYS A 5 11.31 -4.97 9.57
CA LYS A 5 11.31 -6.29 10.18
C LYS A 5 11.37 -7.38 9.12
N ALA A 6 12.04 -8.49 9.44
CA ALA A 6 12.14 -9.63 8.53
C ALA A 6 10.87 -10.47 8.49
N ASN A 7 9.86 -10.14 9.26
CA ASN A 7 8.60 -10.87 9.33
C ASN A 7 7.44 -9.95 9.65
N ILE A 8 6.22 -10.47 9.44
CA ILE A 8 5.00 -9.75 9.77
C ILE A 8 3.93 -10.81 10.13
N SER A 9 3.02 -10.46 11.04
CA SER A 9 1.91 -11.37 11.31
C SER A 9 0.90 -11.31 10.17
N ALA A 10 0.21 -12.43 9.93
CA ALA A 10 -0.84 -12.48 8.91
C ALA A 10 -1.93 -11.46 9.20
N GLN A 11 -2.29 -11.28 10.47
CA GLN A 11 -3.27 -10.29 10.91
C GLN A 11 -2.85 -8.88 10.51
N GLU A 12 -1.61 -8.51 10.78
CA GLU A 12 -1.10 -7.19 10.46
C GLU A 12 -1.13 -6.93 8.95
N LEU A 13 -0.74 -7.92 8.17
CA LEU A 13 -0.74 -7.78 6.71
C LEU A 13 -2.17 -7.57 6.18
N VAL A 14 -3.09 -8.43 6.57
CA VAL A 14 -4.46 -8.45 6.01
C VAL A 14 -5.30 -7.28 6.51
N HIS A 15 -5.19 -6.94 7.80
CA HIS A 15 -6.09 -5.96 8.41
C HIS A 15 -5.47 -4.59 8.63
N ASN A 16 -4.20 -4.43 8.34
CA ASN A 16 -3.53 -3.13 8.48
C ASN A 16 -2.86 -2.69 7.19
N VAL A 17 -1.85 -3.44 6.71
CA VAL A 17 -1.04 -3.01 5.57
C VAL A 17 -1.85 -2.90 4.28
N ILE A 18 -2.60 -3.95 3.94
CA ILE A 18 -3.36 -3.98 2.69
C ILE A 18 -4.48 -2.93 2.68
N PRO A 19 -5.30 -2.80 3.73
CA PRO A 19 -6.32 -1.74 3.75
C PRO A 19 -5.74 -0.34 3.67
N LYS A 20 -4.61 -0.09 4.31
CA LYS A 20 -3.94 1.21 4.23
C LYS A 20 -3.48 1.52 2.81
N LEU A 21 -2.92 0.53 2.13
CA LEU A 21 -2.50 0.71 0.74
C LEU A 21 -3.69 1.03 -0.15
N ARG A 22 -4.80 0.30 0.01
CA ARG A 22 -6.01 0.54 -0.78
C ARG A 22 -6.59 1.92 -0.53
N ALA A 23 -6.64 2.34 0.73
CA ALA A 23 -7.15 3.67 1.09
C ALA A 23 -6.28 4.77 0.50
N THR A 24 -4.97 4.60 0.58
CA THR A 24 -4.01 5.56 0.04
C THR A 24 -4.15 5.67 -1.48
N GLU A 25 -4.24 4.54 -2.15
CA GLU A 25 -4.38 4.48 -3.60
C GLU A 25 -5.63 5.24 -4.05
N LYS A 26 -6.76 4.97 -3.41
CA LYS A 26 -8.03 5.62 -3.75
C LYS A 26 -7.96 7.12 -3.52
N LEU A 27 -7.44 7.53 -2.37
CA LEU A 27 -7.37 8.94 -2.01
C LEU A 27 -6.51 9.74 -2.98
N VAL A 28 -5.32 9.23 -3.30
CA VAL A 28 -4.40 9.94 -4.20
C VAL A 28 -4.94 9.94 -5.62
N SER A 29 -5.48 8.82 -6.08
CA SER A 29 -6.04 8.73 -7.43
C SER A 29 -7.22 9.69 -7.61
N ASP A 30 -8.11 9.75 -6.63
CA ASP A 30 -9.26 10.67 -6.68
C ASP A 30 -8.81 12.13 -6.68
N ALA A 31 -7.84 12.46 -5.82
CA ALA A 31 -7.33 13.82 -5.72
C ALA A 31 -6.65 14.29 -7.01
N LEU A 32 -5.81 13.44 -7.59
CA LEU A 32 -5.12 13.78 -8.83
C LEU A 32 -6.09 13.88 -9.99
N LEU A 33 -7.05 12.97 -10.07
CA LEU A 33 -8.06 13.02 -11.12
C LEU A 33 -8.87 14.30 -11.04
N ASP A 34 -9.25 14.73 -9.83
CA ASP A 34 -9.98 15.97 -9.62
C ASP A 34 -9.14 17.18 -10.08
N MET A 35 -7.87 17.22 -9.73
CA MET A 35 -6.96 18.28 -10.16
C MET A 35 -6.84 18.34 -11.68
N ILE A 36 -6.73 17.18 -12.33
CA ILE A 36 -6.63 17.10 -13.79
C ILE A 36 -7.89 17.63 -14.45
N LYS A 37 -9.05 17.30 -13.89
CA LYS A 37 -10.34 17.70 -14.46
C LYS A 37 -10.66 19.16 -14.27
N THR A 38 -10.20 19.76 -13.16
CA THR A 38 -10.62 21.11 -12.79
C THR A 38 -9.65 22.20 -13.19
N THR A 39 -8.41 21.87 -13.52
CA THR A 39 -7.42 22.89 -13.90
C THR A 39 -7.67 23.40 -15.32
N ASN A 40 -7.43 24.69 -15.51
CA ASN A 40 -7.46 25.31 -16.82
C ASN A 40 -6.04 25.51 -17.39
N ASP A 41 -5.03 25.14 -16.60
CA ASP A 41 -3.62 25.28 -16.96
C ASP A 41 -3.12 23.98 -17.57
N GLU A 42 -2.72 24.04 -18.84
CA GLU A 42 -2.25 22.87 -19.57
C GLU A 42 -0.98 22.28 -18.97
N GLU A 43 -0.06 23.13 -18.53
CA GLU A 43 1.17 22.66 -17.89
C GLU A 43 0.88 21.93 -16.59
N GLU A 44 -0.04 22.45 -15.79
CA GLU A 44 -0.43 21.80 -14.55
C GLU A 44 -1.09 20.46 -14.83
N ARG A 45 -1.98 20.40 -15.82
CA ARG A 45 -2.64 19.15 -16.19
C ARG A 45 -1.60 18.09 -16.56
N ASN A 46 -0.62 18.46 -17.37
CA ASN A 46 0.42 17.52 -17.79
C ASN A 46 1.24 17.04 -16.61
N ARG A 47 1.58 17.94 -15.69
CA ARG A 47 2.34 17.60 -14.49
C ARG A 47 1.58 16.63 -13.60
N ARG A 48 0.28 16.89 -13.39
CA ARG A 48 -0.56 16.01 -12.56
C ARG A 48 -0.78 14.66 -13.21
N THR A 49 -0.90 14.64 -14.54
CA THR A 49 -1.03 13.38 -15.28
C THR A 49 0.22 12.52 -15.11
N LEU A 50 1.40 13.15 -15.18
CA LEU A 50 2.65 12.44 -14.96
C LEU A 50 2.75 11.90 -13.53
N GLN A 51 2.36 12.71 -12.54
CA GLN A 51 2.33 12.28 -11.15
C GLN A 51 1.43 11.06 -10.97
N GLN A 52 0.27 11.07 -11.62
CA GLN A 52 -0.66 9.95 -11.56
C GLN A 52 -0.03 8.68 -12.11
N GLN A 53 0.63 8.78 -13.26
CA GLN A 53 1.30 7.63 -13.87
C GLN A 53 2.41 7.07 -12.99
N GLU A 54 3.22 7.95 -12.41
CA GLU A 54 4.30 7.55 -11.52
C GLU A 54 3.77 6.90 -10.25
N PHE A 55 2.71 7.46 -9.69
CA PHE A 55 2.08 6.92 -8.49
C PHE A 55 1.49 5.53 -8.77
N GLU A 56 0.78 5.38 -9.88
CA GLU A 56 0.19 4.10 -10.25
C GLU A 56 1.25 3.02 -10.45
N LEU A 57 2.40 3.41 -11.01
CA LEU A 57 3.50 2.47 -11.18
C LEU A 57 4.05 2.03 -9.82
N GLU A 58 4.26 2.97 -8.92
CA GLU A 58 4.74 2.66 -7.56
C GLU A 58 3.80 1.71 -6.83
N VAL A 59 2.50 2.00 -6.87
CA VAL A 59 1.49 1.16 -6.22
C VAL A 59 1.44 -0.24 -6.85
N THR A 60 1.56 -0.31 -8.18
CA THR A 60 1.56 -1.59 -8.88
C THR A 60 2.73 -2.47 -8.43
N MET A 61 3.92 -1.88 -8.30
CA MET A 61 5.10 -2.61 -7.86
C MET A 61 4.95 -3.12 -6.43
N ILE A 62 4.41 -2.28 -5.55
CA ILE A 62 4.14 -2.68 -4.17
C ILE A 62 3.15 -3.84 -4.16
N ARG A 63 2.05 -3.71 -4.90
CA ARG A 63 1.00 -4.73 -4.94
C ARG A 63 1.51 -6.07 -5.47
N MET A 64 2.35 -6.04 -6.50
CA MET A 64 2.90 -7.29 -7.06
C MET A 64 3.69 -8.07 -6.01
N ASN A 65 4.49 -7.36 -5.22
CA ASN A 65 5.28 -8.01 -4.18
C ASN A 65 4.42 -8.50 -3.01
N LEU A 66 3.36 -7.76 -2.67
CA LEU A 66 2.43 -8.21 -1.64
C LEU A 66 1.61 -9.42 -2.13
N ASP A 67 1.22 -9.44 -3.40
CA ASP A 67 0.53 -10.59 -3.98
C ASP A 67 1.41 -11.84 -3.93
N HIS A 68 2.70 -11.68 -4.22
CA HIS A 68 3.66 -12.78 -4.12
C HIS A 68 3.71 -13.34 -2.70
N LEU A 69 3.75 -12.46 -1.71
CA LEU A 69 3.75 -12.86 -0.30
C LEU A 69 2.47 -13.61 0.05
N MET A 70 1.32 -13.08 -0.38
CA MET A 70 0.03 -13.70 -0.09
C MET A 70 -0.13 -15.06 -0.76
N GLU A 71 0.45 -15.24 -1.95
CA GLU A 71 0.43 -16.53 -2.63
C GLU A 71 1.27 -17.56 -1.89
N ARG A 72 2.44 -17.16 -1.41
CA ARG A 72 3.32 -18.06 -0.65
C ARG A 72 2.66 -18.56 0.63
N TYR A 73 1.81 -17.75 1.22
CA TYR A 73 1.17 -18.04 2.50
C TYR A 73 -0.35 -18.08 2.39
N ALA A 74 -0.86 -18.54 1.24
CA ALA A 74 -2.30 -18.51 0.96
C ALA A 74 -3.16 -19.14 2.06
N LYS A 75 -2.71 -20.26 2.60
CA LYS A 75 -3.44 -20.97 3.65
C LYS A 75 -3.49 -20.13 4.94
N GLU A 76 -2.35 -19.60 5.34
CA GLU A 76 -2.24 -18.79 6.56
C GLU A 76 -3.04 -17.50 6.45
N ILE A 77 -3.04 -16.91 5.26
CA ILE A 77 -3.84 -15.72 4.99
C ILE A 77 -5.34 -16.03 5.09
N GLN A 78 -5.77 -17.14 4.50
CA GLN A 78 -7.16 -17.53 4.53
C GLN A 78 -7.64 -17.80 5.95
N GLU A 79 -6.80 -18.38 6.78
CA GLU A 79 -7.13 -18.62 8.19
C GLU A 79 -7.45 -17.32 8.93
N VAL A 80 -6.68 -16.27 8.67
CA VAL A 80 -6.90 -14.96 9.28
C VAL A 80 -8.16 -14.30 8.73
N VAL A 81 -8.39 -14.40 7.42
CA VAL A 81 -9.57 -13.84 6.77
C VAL A 81 -10.85 -14.47 7.34
N ASP A 82 -10.80 -15.78 7.58
CA ASP A 82 -11.96 -16.53 8.09
C ASP A 82 -12.15 -16.37 9.61
N SER A 83 -11.12 -15.92 10.31
CA SER A 83 -11.16 -15.79 11.76
C SER A 83 -12.00 -14.58 12.18
N ALA A 84 -12.78 -14.75 13.23
CA ALA A 84 -13.58 -13.66 13.79
C ALA A 84 -12.87 -12.94 14.95
N ASP A 85 -11.66 -13.37 15.32
CA ASP A 85 -10.94 -12.79 16.45
C ASP A 85 -9.72 -11.98 15.98
N ASP A 86 -9.04 -11.36 16.95
CA ASP A 86 -7.93 -10.46 16.69
C ASP A 86 -6.56 -11.13 16.82
N ARG A 87 -6.51 -12.44 16.83
CA ARG A 87 -5.24 -13.15 16.98
C ARG A 87 -4.31 -12.82 15.81
N PRO A 88 -3.00 -12.75 16.07
CA PRO A 88 -2.04 -12.40 15.01
C PRO A 88 -2.00 -13.36 13.85
N GLY A 89 -2.37 -14.62 14.07
CA GLY A 89 -2.20 -15.64 13.05
C GLY A 89 -0.74 -16.02 12.87
N ALA A 90 -0.43 -16.64 11.74
CA ALA A 90 0.93 -17.08 11.45
C ALA A 90 1.88 -15.90 11.29
N LEU A 91 3.13 -16.14 11.62
CA LEU A 91 4.20 -15.18 11.39
C LEU A 91 4.78 -15.45 10.00
N LEU A 92 4.66 -14.48 9.11
CA LEU A 92 5.08 -14.61 7.72
C LEU A 92 6.51 -14.13 7.55
N GLN A 93 7.37 -14.98 6.98
CA GLN A 93 8.76 -14.61 6.72
C GLN A 93 8.82 -13.85 5.39
N LEU A 94 9.54 -12.75 5.39
CA LEU A 94 9.58 -11.84 4.25
C LEU A 94 10.92 -11.95 3.52
N ASP A 95 10.86 -11.97 2.18
CA ASP A 95 12.06 -11.75 1.40
C ASP A 95 12.34 -10.25 1.32
N GLN A 96 13.44 -9.88 0.69
CA GLN A 96 13.87 -8.49 0.60
C GLN A 96 12.83 -7.61 -0.12
N HIS A 97 12.24 -8.11 -1.19
CA HIS A 97 11.26 -7.37 -1.99
C HIS A 97 9.94 -7.19 -1.25
N GLU A 98 9.51 -8.23 -0.55
CA GLU A 98 8.28 -8.19 0.25
C GLU A 98 8.42 -7.21 1.41
N ARG A 99 9.57 -7.22 2.06
CA ARG A 99 9.87 -6.32 3.16
C ARG A 99 9.87 -4.87 2.68
N PHE A 100 10.49 -4.62 1.55
CA PHE A 100 10.53 -3.29 0.94
C PHE A 100 9.11 -2.82 0.57
N ALA A 101 8.29 -3.71 0.03
CA ALA A 101 6.91 -3.38 -0.36
C ALA A 101 6.07 -2.98 0.85
N ILE A 102 6.18 -3.70 1.96
CA ILE A 102 5.45 -3.37 3.18
C ILE A 102 5.88 -2.02 3.73
N GLU A 103 7.18 -1.79 3.77
CA GLU A 103 7.71 -0.52 4.24
C GLU A 103 7.27 0.64 3.35
N SER A 104 7.30 0.43 2.03
CA SER A 104 6.86 1.44 1.06
C SER A 104 5.38 1.76 1.21
N ALA A 105 4.55 0.73 1.43
CA ALA A 105 3.11 0.93 1.64
C ALA A 105 2.84 1.78 2.88
N ARG A 106 3.55 1.51 3.96
CA ARG A 106 3.41 2.26 5.21
C ARG A 106 3.87 3.70 5.05
N GLN A 107 5.00 3.92 4.41
CA GLN A 107 5.53 5.27 4.17
C GLN A 107 4.60 6.08 3.28
N LEU A 108 4.04 5.45 2.27
CA LEU A 108 3.12 6.11 1.36
C LEU A 108 1.86 6.56 2.10
N TYR A 109 1.31 5.70 2.93
CA TYR A 109 0.15 6.03 3.76
C TYR A 109 0.46 7.21 4.68
N ASP A 110 1.60 7.18 5.37
CA ASP A 110 1.99 8.22 6.30
C ASP A 110 2.18 9.57 5.60
N ARG A 111 2.79 9.57 4.43
CA ARG A 111 2.97 10.80 3.64
C ARG A 111 1.63 11.43 3.26
N VAL A 112 0.69 10.60 2.83
CA VAL A 112 -0.62 11.07 2.40
C VAL A 112 -1.40 11.62 3.59
N GLN A 113 -1.35 10.95 4.74
CA GLN A 113 -2.01 11.43 5.95
C GLN A 113 -1.45 12.78 6.40
N THR A 114 -0.14 12.97 6.32
CA THR A 114 0.51 14.22 6.67
C THR A 114 0.03 15.35 5.77
N ILE A 115 -0.09 15.10 4.47
CA ILE A 115 -0.58 16.11 3.52
C ILE A 115 -2.02 16.50 3.84
N GLN A 116 -2.86 15.52 4.18
CA GLN A 116 -4.27 15.76 4.48
C GLN A 116 -4.47 16.59 5.74
N THR A 117 -3.60 16.42 6.72
CA THR A 117 -3.76 17.11 8.02
C THR A 117 -3.07 18.47 8.06
N ALA A 118 -2.32 18.79 7.03
CA ALA A 118 -1.57 20.06 6.96
C ALA A 118 -2.46 21.27 6.67
#